data_ac176eb59dd1870af955b3ddeddbb9ce
#
_entry.id   ac176eb59dd1870af955b3ddeddbb9ce
#
_cell.length_a   1.000
_cell.length_b   1.000
_cell.length_c   1.000
_cell.angle_alpha   90.00
_cell.angle_beta   90.00
_cell.angle_gamma   90.00
#
_symmetry.space_group_name_H-M   'P 1'
#
loop_
_entity.id
_entity.type
_entity.pdbx_description
1 polymer ?
#
loop_
_entity_poly.entity_id
_entity_poly.type
_entity_poly.pdbx_seq_one_letter_code
_entity_poly.pdbx_strand_id
1 'polypeptide(L)'
;DRLMDGVAIVISPLIALMKNQVDAMRTYSNDAGITHFLNSSLNKSAIAQVRNDVLEGRTKLLYFAPESLTKEDNVAFLRKVKVSFYAIDEAHCISEWGHDFRPEYRRIRPIINEIGTAPLIALTATATPKVQMDIQKNLGMSDASVFKSSFNRPNLYYEIRPKHDVDREIIRYIKQHEGKSGIIYCLSRKKVEELTELLVANGIRALAYHAGMDAATRAANQDDFLMERADVIVATIAFGMGIDKPDVRYVIPVSYTHLRAHET
;
A
#
# COMPACT_ATOMS: atom_id res chain seq x y z
N ASP A 1 16.68 -7.48 -7.77
CA ASP A 1 16.59 -8.52 -8.81
C ASP A 1 17.57 -8.37 -9.98
N ARG A 2 18.42 -7.35 -10.02
CA ARG A 2 19.43 -7.17 -11.08
C ARG A 2 20.46 -8.33 -11.18
N LEU A 3 20.60 -9.11 -10.12
CA LEU A 3 21.52 -10.23 -10.01
C LEU A 3 20.91 -11.57 -10.43
N MET A 4 19.59 -11.64 -10.62
CA MET A 4 18.90 -12.87 -10.98
C MET A 4 18.46 -12.82 -12.45
N ASP A 5 18.52 -13.96 -13.10
CA ASP A 5 18.01 -14.12 -14.46
C ASP A 5 16.52 -14.35 -14.45
N GLY A 6 15.79 -13.60 -15.28
CA GLY A 6 14.32 -13.63 -15.36
C GLY A 6 13.67 -12.38 -14.79
N VAL A 7 12.37 -12.46 -14.51
CA VAL A 7 11.54 -11.39 -13.94
C VAL A 7 10.97 -11.81 -12.59
N ALA A 8 11.04 -10.94 -11.60
CA ALA A 8 10.34 -11.13 -10.33
C ALA A 8 8.87 -10.69 -10.48
N ILE A 9 7.96 -11.55 -10.03
CA ILE A 9 6.53 -11.26 -10.00
C ILE A 9 6.15 -10.81 -8.60
N VAL A 10 5.69 -9.59 -8.47
CA VAL A 10 5.22 -9.01 -7.20
C VAL A 10 3.70 -8.92 -7.22
N ILE A 11 3.05 -9.57 -6.27
CA ILE A 11 1.59 -9.56 -6.13
C ILE A 11 1.24 -8.65 -4.97
N SER A 12 0.57 -7.54 -5.26
CA SER A 12 0.18 -6.53 -4.27
C SER A 12 -1.28 -6.10 -4.46
N PRO A 13 -2.05 -5.88 -3.38
CA PRO A 13 -3.48 -5.58 -3.47
C PRO A 13 -3.77 -4.11 -3.82
N LEU A 14 -2.77 -3.24 -3.79
CA LEU A 14 -2.93 -1.79 -3.82
C LEU A 14 -2.38 -1.19 -5.11
N ILE A 15 -3.28 -0.82 -6.03
CA ILE A 15 -2.93 -0.24 -7.34
C ILE A 15 -2.10 1.05 -7.18
N ALA A 16 -2.46 1.92 -6.23
CA ALA A 16 -1.74 3.16 -5.97
C ALA A 16 -0.31 2.90 -5.47
N LEU A 17 -0.15 1.94 -4.57
CA LEU A 17 1.17 1.53 -4.07
C LEU A 17 2.04 0.96 -5.18
N MET A 18 1.49 0.08 -6.02
CA MET A 18 2.21 -0.45 -7.18
C MET A 18 2.75 0.66 -8.08
N LYS A 19 1.94 1.67 -8.39
CA LYS A 19 2.39 2.81 -9.19
C LYS A 19 3.56 3.54 -8.53
N ASN A 20 3.44 3.88 -7.25
CA ASN A 20 4.50 4.58 -6.50
C ASN A 20 5.79 3.78 -6.47
N GLN A 21 5.71 2.46 -6.22
CA GLN A 21 6.88 1.57 -6.21
C GLN A 21 7.54 1.46 -7.59
N VAL A 22 6.73 1.36 -8.65
CA VAL A 22 7.23 1.36 -10.04
C VAL A 22 7.91 2.68 -10.38
N ASP A 23 7.30 3.81 -10.05
CA ASP A 23 7.86 5.13 -10.31
C ASP A 23 9.15 5.35 -9.52
N ALA A 24 9.21 4.97 -8.24
CA ALA A 24 10.42 5.00 -7.43
C ALA A 24 11.53 4.13 -8.03
N MET A 25 11.23 2.90 -8.47
CA MET A 25 12.23 2.02 -9.07
C MET A 25 12.77 2.56 -10.40
N ARG A 26 11.95 3.25 -11.17
CA ARG A 26 12.35 3.90 -12.43
C ARG A 26 13.31 5.06 -12.20
N THR A 27 13.21 5.78 -11.07
CA THR A 27 14.17 6.86 -10.74
C THR A 27 15.58 6.34 -10.46
N TYR A 28 15.71 5.07 -10.04
CA TYR A 28 17.02 4.43 -9.83
C TYR A 28 17.59 3.74 -11.07
N SER A 29 16.90 3.81 -12.20
CA SER A 29 17.31 3.19 -13.45
C SER A 29 17.12 4.16 -14.62
N ASN A 30 18.08 4.16 -15.54
CA ASN A 30 17.93 4.90 -16.81
C ASN A 30 17.01 4.19 -17.81
N ASP A 31 16.51 2.99 -17.47
CA ASP A 31 15.59 2.20 -18.30
C ASP A 31 14.19 2.17 -17.67
N ALA A 32 13.25 2.86 -18.28
CA ALA A 32 11.85 2.87 -17.85
C ALA A 32 11.17 1.49 -17.99
N GLY A 33 11.72 0.60 -18.82
CA GLY A 33 11.23 -0.78 -19.01
C GLY A 33 11.62 -1.75 -17.90
N ILE A 34 12.49 -1.34 -16.97
CA ILE A 34 13.00 -2.22 -15.91
C ILE A 34 11.93 -2.71 -14.93
N THR A 35 10.88 -1.91 -14.76
CA THR A 35 9.76 -2.24 -13.86
C THR A 35 8.42 -1.79 -14.43
N HIS A 36 7.44 -2.66 -14.32
CA HIS A 36 6.08 -2.42 -14.79
C HIS A 36 5.04 -2.94 -13.82
N PHE A 37 3.78 -2.56 -14.03
CA PHE A 37 2.63 -3.18 -13.39
C PHE A 37 1.59 -3.61 -14.42
N LEU A 38 0.80 -4.64 -14.10
CA LEU A 38 -0.35 -5.08 -14.87
C LEU A 38 -1.58 -5.10 -13.98
N ASN A 39 -2.48 -4.17 -14.20
CA ASN A 39 -3.75 -4.06 -13.50
C ASN A 39 -4.87 -3.56 -14.44
N SER A 40 -6.07 -3.38 -13.90
CA SER A 40 -7.26 -2.99 -14.68
C SER A 40 -7.25 -1.55 -15.20
N SER A 41 -6.29 -0.71 -14.78
CA SER A 41 -6.22 0.70 -15.22
C SER A 41 -5.51 0.88 -16.55
N LEU A 42 -4.78 -0.13 -17.04
CA LEU A 42 -4.01 -0.05 -18.27
C LEU A 42 -4.89 -0.29 -19.52
N ASN A 43 -4.64 0.50 -20.56
CA ASN A 43 -5.22 0.27 -21.88
C ASN A 43 -4.48 -0.85 -22.64
N LYS A 44 -5.06 -1.31 -23.75
CA LYS A 44 -4.51 -2.43 -24.55
C LYS A 44 -3.10 -2.16 -25.08
N SER A 45 -2.80 -0.94 -25.49
CA SER A 45 -1.47 -0.58 -26.00
C SER A 45 -0.41 -0.65 -24.90
N ALA A 46 -0.70 -0.12 -23.72
CA ALA A 46 0.20 -0.20 -22.58
C ALA A 46 0.44 -1.66 -22.12
N ILE A 47 -0.59 -2.49 -22.11
CA ILE A 47 -0.45 -3.93 -21.80
C ILE A 47 0.47 -4.61 -22.82
N ALA A 48 0.31 -4.32 -24.12
CA ALA A 48 1.16 -4.88 -25.17
C ALA A 48 2.63 -4.46 -24.98
N GLN A 49 2.88 -3.19 -24.66
CA GLN A 49 4.22 -2.70 -24.39
C GLN A 49 4.86 -3.40 -23.18
N VAL A 50 4.14 -3.53 -22.07
CA VAL A 50 4.63 -4.24 -20.88
C VAL A 50 5.00 -5.69 -21.22
N ARG A 51 4.13 -6.39 -21.93
CA ARG A 51 4.39 -7.79 -22.33
C ARG A 51 5.62 -7.92 -23.22
N ASN A 52 5.83 -6.97 -24.12
CA ASN A 52 7.01 -6.94 -25.00
C ASN A 52 8.30 -6.74 -24.18
N ASP A 53 8.32 -5.76 -23.28
CA ASP A 53 9.46 -5.46 -22.42
C ASP A 53 9.85 -6.66 -21.54
N VAL A 54 8.85 -7.40 -21.06
CA VAL A 54 9.07 -8.65 -20.29
C VAL A 54 9.66 -9.75 -21.16
N LEU A 55 9.12 -9.98 -22.37
CA LEU A 55 9.61 -11.03 -23.29
C LEU A 55 11.02 -10.72 -23.81
N GLU A 56 11.36 -9.46 -23.98
CA GLU A 56 12.71 -9.01 -24.35
C GLU A 56 13.71 -9.03 -23.17
N GLY A 57 13.26 -9.40 -21.96
CA GLY A 57 14.10 -9.49 -20.77
C GLY A 57 14.53 -8.15 -20.16
N ARG A 58 13.95 -7.02 -20.62
CA ARG A 58 14.18 -5.69 -20.07
C ARG A 58 13.58 -5.54 -18.69
N THR A 59 12.38 -6.08 -18.48
CA THR A 59 11.67 -5.98 -17.21
C THR A 59 12.25 -6.94 -16.17
N LYS A 60 12.61 -6.42 -15.01
CA LYS A 60 13.11 -7.18 -13.87
C LYS A 60 12.07 -7.33 -12.75
N LEU A 61 11.17 -6.37 -12.61
CA LEU A 61 10.08 -6.41 -11.64
C LEU A 61 8.74 -6.17 -12.36
N LEU A 62 7.81 -7.08 -12.18
CA LEU A 62 6.47 -6.99 -12.74
C LEU A 62 5.44 -7.13 -11.62
N TYR A 63 4.69 -6.07 -11.37
CA TYR A 63 3.65 -6.02 -10.35
C TYR A 63 2.29 -6.44 -10.91
N PHE A 64 1.58 -7.26 -10.14
CA PHE A 64 0.21 -7.68 -10.42
C PHE A 64 -0.74 -7.36 -9.28
N ALA A 65 -1.92 -6.85 -9.61
CA ALA A 65 -3.06 -6.97 -8.71
C ALA A 65 -3.53 -8.44 -8.69
N PRO A 66 -3.96 -8.99 -7.54
CA PRO A 66 -4.41 -10.38 -7.44
C PRO A 66 -5.46 -10.74 -8.48
N GLU A 67 -6.44 -9.85 -8.70
CA GLU A 67 -7.53 -10.03 -9.69
C GLU A 67 -7.01 -10.05 -11.13
N SER A 68 -5.91 -9.36 -11.39
CA SER A 68 -5.28 -9.35 -12.72
C SER A 68 -4.46 -10.60 -12.95
N LEU A 69 -3.80 -11.12 -11.92
CA LEU A 69 -3.05 -12.36 -12.00
C LEU A 69 -3.95 -13.57 -12.35
N THR A 70 -5.21 -13.56 -11.85
CA THR A 70 -6.16 -14.66 -12.09
C THR A 70 -6.73 -14.71 -13.52
N LYS A 71 -6.46 -13.72 -14.37
CA LYS A 71 -6.93 -13.70 -15.75
C LYS A 71 -6.15 -14.71 -16.60
N GLU A 72 -6.87 -15.54 -17.34
CA GLU A 72 -6.28 -16.60 -18.18
C GLU A 72 -5.20 -16.07 -19.15
N ASP A 73 -5.46 -14.94 -19.81
CA ASP A 73 -4.49 -14.29 -20.69
C ASP A 73 -3.17 -13.92 -20.01
N ASN A 74 -3.21 -13.53 -18.72
CA ASN A 74 -2.00 -13.20 -17.96
C ASN A 74 -1.28 -14.47 -17.52
N VAL A 75 -2.00 -15.51 -17.13
CA VAL A 75 -1.42 -16.82 -16.79
C VAL A 75 -0.75 -17.42 -18.03
N ALA A 76 -1.44 -17.43 -19.18
CA ALA A 76 -0.89 -17.92 -20.44
C ALA A 76 0.35 -17.13 -20.91
N PHE A 77 0.37 -15.84 -20.67
CA PHE A 77 1.54 -14.98 -20.91
C PHE A 77 2.71 -15.37 -19.99
N LEU A 78 2.46 -15.48 -18.67
CA LEU A 78 3.49 -15.75 -17.68
C LEU A 78 4.11 -17.16 -17.82
N ARG A 79 3.41 -18.14 -18.36
CA ARG A 79 3.96 -19.46 -18.70
C ARG A 79 5.11 -19.40 -19.72
N LYS A 80 5.21 -18.31 -20.49
CA LYS A 80 6.27 -18.09 -21.50
C LYS A 80 7.46 -17.31 -20.93
N VAL A 81 7.40 -16.91 -19.66
CA VAL A 81 8.35 -16.02 -19.04
C VAL A 81 9.17 -16.78 -18.00
N LYS A 82 10.48 -16.55 -17.98
CA LYS A 82 11.33 -17.07 -16.90
C LYS A 82 11.10 -16.22 -15.64
N VAL A 83 10.43 -16.82 -14.66
CA VAL A 83 10.19 -16.16 -13.37
C VAL A 83 11.38 -16.42 -12.44
N SER A 84 11.98 -15.37 -11.90
CA SER A 84 13.09 -15.45 -10.93
C SER A 84 12.61 -15.79 -9.52
N PHE A 85 11.55 -15.14 -9.07
CA PHE A 85 10.85 -15.43 -7.81
C PHE A 85 9.47 -14.76 -7.79
N TYR A 86 8.63 -15.18 -6.84
CA TYR A 86 7.36 -14.54 -6.52
C TYR A 86 7.47 -13.83 -5.17
N ALA A 87 6.99 -12.60 -5.10
CA ALA A 87 6.80 -11.86 -3.85
C ALA A 87 5.31 -11.59 -3.65
N ILE A 88 4.77 -12.01 -2.52
CA ILE A 88 3.36 -11.77 -2.15
C ILE A 88 3.34 -10.73 -1.05
N ASP A 89 2.96 -9.54 -1.43
CA ASP A 89 2.79 -8.42 -0.51
C ASP A 89 1.43 -8.50 0.17
N GLU A 90 1.32 -7.95 1.39
CA GLU A 90 0.12 -8.02 2.23
C GLU A 90 -0.44 -9.46 2.35
N ALA A 91 0.45 -10.42 2.54
CA ALA A 91 0.10 -11.85 2.54
C ALA A 91 -0.98 -12.22 3.57
N HIS A 92 -1.22 -11.37 4.60
CA HIS A 92 -2.32 -11.54 5.54
C HIS A 92 -3.71 -11.54 4.88
N CYS A 93 -3.84 -10.96 3.68
CA CYS A 93 -5.07 -10.99 2.89
C CYS A 93 -5.54 -12.41 2.51
N ILE A 94 -4.66 -13.42 2.61
CA ILE A 94 -5.03 -14.82 2.34
C ILE A 94 -5.89 -15.44 3.43
N SER A 95 -5.84 -14.86 4.63
CA SER A 95 -6.43 -15.42 5.85
C SER A 95 -7.78 -14.80 6.18
N GLU A 96 -8.79 -15.62 6.41
CA GLU A 96 -10.09 -15.19 6.95
C GLU A 96 -9.99 -14.64 8.38
N TRP A 97 -8.90 -14.94 9.07
CA TRP A 97 -8.60 -14.44 10.41
C TRP A 97 -7.84 -13.10 10.36
N GLY A 98 -7.48 -12.65 9.15
CA GLY A 98 -6.88 -11.33 8.92
C GLY A 98 -7.95 -10.24 8.88
N HIS A 99 -7.52 -9.00 8.95
CA HIS A 99 -8.42 -7.83 8.94
C HIS A 99 -8.86 -7.40 7.52
N ASP A 100 -8.19 -7.89 6.48
CA ASP A 100 -8.46 -7.58 5.06
C ASP A 100 -8.42 -8.86 4.21
N PHE A 101 -9.37 -9.78 4.49
CA PHE A 101 -9.44 -11.02 3.72
C PHE A 101 -9.85 -10.76 2.28
N ARG A 102 -9.08 -11.32 1.33
CA ARG A 102 -9.35 -11.27 -0.12
C ARG A 102 -9.33 -12.66 -0.72
N PRO A 103 -10.46 -13.16 -1.21
CA PRO A 103 -10.55 -14.51 -1.79
C PRO A 103 -9.57 -14.78 -2.92
N GLU A 104 -9.19 -13.76 -3.70
CA GLU A 104 -8.24 -13.84 -4.80
C GLU A 104 -6.86 -14.32 -4.34
N TYR A 105 -6.45 -13.98 -3.10
CA TYR A 105 -5.17 -14.44 -2.55
C TYR A 105 -5.09 -15.96 -2.39
N ARG A 106 -6.20 -16.65 -2.16
CA ARG A 106 -6.23 -18.12 -2.10
C ARG A 106 -6.00 -18.79 -3.44
N ARG A 107 -6.19 -18.05 -4.53
CA ARG A 107 -5.93 -18.53 -5.88
C ARG A 107 -4.48 -18.39 -6.31
N ILE A 108 -3.65 -17.63 -5.57
CA ILE A 108 -2.26 -17.34 -5.93
C ILE A 108 -1.43 -18.63 -6.05
N ARG A 109 -1.47 -19.49 -5.05
CA ARG A 109 -0.67 -20.72 -5.06
C ARG A 109 -1.02 -21.68 -6.23
N PRO A 110 -2.29 -22.00 -6.49
CA PRO A 110 -2.68 -22.74 -7.68
C PRO A 110 -2.16 -22.12 -8.98
N ILE A 111 -2.25 -20.81 -9.11
CA ILE A 111 -1.79 -20.08 -10.31
C ILE A 111 -0.25 -20.15 -10.44
N ILE A 112 0.50 -19.98 -9.37
CA ILE A 112 1.96 -20.16 -9.37
C ILE A 112 2.34 -21.57 -9.85
N ASN A 113 1.65 -22.59 -9.38
CA ASN A 113 1.90 -23.98 -9.81
C ASN A 113 1.61 -24.18 -11.30
N GLU A 114 0.68 -23.42 -11.84
CA GLU A 114 0.31 -23.46 -13.27
C GLU A 114 1.31 -22.69 -14.16
N ILE A 115 1.83 -21.55 -13.70
CA ILE A 115 2.82 -20.73 -14.40
C ILE A 115 4.19 -21.43 -14.38
N GLY A 116 4.63 -21.86 -13.21
CA GLY A 116 5.93 -22.48 -12.98
C GLY A 116 6.46 -22.15 -11.58
N THR A 117 7.09 -23.14 -10.95
CA THR A 117 7.63 -23.02 -9.61
C THR A 117 8.91 -22.17 -9.60
N ALA A 118 8.99 -21.23 -8.66
CA ALA A 118 10.15 -20.41 -8.37
C ALA A 118 10.17 -20.11 -6.86
N PRO A 119 11.26 -19.60 -6.30
CA PRO A 119 11.29 -19.15 -4.90
C PRO A 119 10.14 -18.20 -4.59
N LEU A 120 9.56 -18.33 -3.38
CA LEU A 120 8.41 -17.57 -2.93
C LEU A 120 8.73 -16.82 -1.65
N ILE A 121 8.41 -15.53 -1.62
CA ILE A 121 8.52 -14.66 -0.44
C ILE A 121 7.12 -14.14 -0.12
N ALA A 122 6.67 -14.30 1.12
CA ALA A 122 5.42 -13.72 1.61
C ALA A 122 5.74 -12.63 2.65
N LEU A 123 5.22 -11.44 2.43
CA LEU A 123 5.47 -10.25 3.23
C LEU A 123 4.18 -9.76 3.87
N THR A 124 4.23 -9.42 5.13
CA THR A 124 3.12 -8.76 5.82
C THR A 124 3.64 -8.05 7.07
N ALA A 125 3.08 -6.89 7.36
CA ALA A 125 3.38 -6.18 8.59
C ALA A 125 2.51 -6.66 9.76
N THR A 126 1.31 -7.23 9.50
CA THR A 126 0.30 -7.57 10.50
C THR A 126 -0.14 -9.03 10.44
N ALA A 127 0.63 -9.91 11.02
CA ALA A 127 0.21 -11.29 11.11
C ALA A 127 0.31 -11.83 12.54
N THR A 128 -0.85 -12.12 13.13
CA THR A 128 -0.90 -12.92 14.38
C THR A 128 -0.36 -14.33 14.10
N PRO A 129 0.03 -15.12 15.12
CA PRO A 129 0.49 -16.51 14.93
C PRO A 129 -0.50 -17.35 14.12
N LYS A 130 -1.80 -17.15 14.30
CA LYS A 130 -2.85 -17.84 13.55
C LYS A 130 -2.85 -17.46 12.07
N VAL A 131 -2.70 -16.17 11.76
CA VAL A 131 -2.60 -15.66 10.40
C VAL A 131 -1.30 -16.15 9.73
N GLN A 132 -0.18 -16.18 10.45
CA GLN A 132 1.09 -16.71 9.94
C GLN A 132 0.98 -18.17 9.51
N MET A 133 0.37 -19.02 10.35
CA MET A 133 0.11 -20.42 10.01
C MET A 133 -0.79 -20.56 8.79
N ASP A 134 -1.80 -19.71 8.66
CA ASP A 134 -2.74 -19.73 7.53
C ASP A 134 -2.05 -19.29 6.22
N ILE A 135 -1.18 -18.28 6.28
CA ILE A 135 -0.32 -17.88 5.14
C ILE A 135 0.54 -19.05 4.69
N GLN A 136 1.30 -19.65 5.60
CA GLN A 136 2.18 -20.79 5.28
C GLN A 136 1.42 -21.95 4.66
N LYS A 137 0.27 -22.31 5.23
CA LYS A 137 -0.58 -23.39 4.74
C LYS A 137 -1.10 -23.10 3.32
N ASN A 138 -1.72 -21.95 3.11
CA ASN A 138 -2.37 -21.62 1.84
C ASN A 138 -1.37 -21.36 0.70
N LEU A 139 -0.15 -20.92 1.03
CA LEU A 139 0.92 -20.72 0.06
C LEU A 139 1.82 -21.97 -0.10
N GLY A 140 1.58 -23.04 0.65
CA GLY A 140 2.41 -24.25 0.60
C GLY A 140 3.85 -23.97 1.06
N MET A 141 4.02 -23.19 2.12
CA MET A 141 5.31 -22.71 2.68
C MET A 141 5.54 -23.22 4.09
N SER A 142 5.11 -24.43 4.42
CA SER A 142 5.19 -24.98 5.79
C SER A 142 6.62 -25.05 6.33
N ASP A 143 7.60 -25.25 5.46
CA ASP A 143 9.02 -25.38 5.81
C ASP A 143 9.80 -24.07 5.55
N ALA A 144 9.11 -22.97 5.28
CA ALA A 144 9.76 -21.69 4.99
C ALA A 144 10.38 -21.09 6.26
N SER A 145 11.53 -20.44 6.09
CA SER A 145 12.12 -19.62 7.14
C SER A 145 11.23 -18.42 7.45
N VAL A 146 10.93 -18.22 8.73
CA VAL A 146 10.10 -17.10 9.19
C VAL A 146 10.98 -16.06 9.88
N PHE A 147 10.96 -14.85 9.34
CA PHE A 147 11.62 -13.69 9.92
C PHE A 147 10.57 -12.80 10.55
N LYS A 148 10.68 -12.54 11.83
CA LYS A 148 9.72 -11.74 12.59
C LYS A 148 10.44 -10.63 13.34
N SER A 149 10.04 -9.41 13.10
CA SER A 149 10.46 -8.25 13.88
C SER A 149 9.47 -7.96 15.02
N SER A 150 9.91 -7.19 16.00
CA SER A 150 9.03 -6.69 17.07
C SER A 150 8.08 -5.63 16.52
N PHE A 151 6.82 -5.66 17.00
CA PHE A 151 5.87 -4.56 16.75
C PHE A 151 6.20 -3.31 17.59
N ASN A 152 7.05 -3.45 18.62
CA ASN A 152 7.49 -2.32 19.41
C ASN A 152 8.48 -1.48 18.61
N ARG A 153 8.08 -0.27 18.29
CA ARG A 153 8.88 0.71 17.55
C ARG A 153 9.32 1.82 18.52
N PRO A 154 10.55 1.77 19.03
CA PRO A 154 11.02 2.68 20.09
C PRO A 154 11.03 4.16 19.67
N ASN A 155 10.97 4.44 18.38
CA ASN A 155 10.87 5.78 17.82
C ASN A 155 9.43 6.33 17.73
N LEU A 156 8.40 5.52 18.09
CA LEU A 156 7.01 5.95 18.08
C LEU A 156 6.51 6.13 19.52
N TYR A 157 5.89 7.27 19.76
CA TYR A 157 5.21 7.55 21.01
C TYR A 157 3.70 7.43 20.81
N TYR A 158 3.05 6.66 21.67
CA TYR A 158 1.59 6.45 21.66
C TYR A 158 0.97 7.16 22.86
N GLU A 159 -0.04 7.98 22.62
CA GLU A 159 -0.76 8.70 23.65
C GLU A 159 -2.27 8.55 23.46
N ILE A 160 -3.01 8.31 24.54
CA ILE A 160 -4.47 8.29 24.57
C ILE A 160 -4.92 9.44 25.45
N ARG A 161 -5.76 10.31 24.89
CA ARG A 161 -6.33 11.47 25.61
C ARG A 161 -7.84 11.31 25.78
N PRO A 162 -8.43 11.78 26.91
CA PRO A 162 -9.86 11.88 27.07
C PRO A 162 -10.48 12.78 26.00
N LYS A 163 -11.68 12.42 25.52
CA LYS A 163 -12.41 13.21 24.51
C LYS A 163 -13.11 14.41 25.15
N HIS A 164 -12.41 15.49 25.37
CA HIS A 164 -12.96 16.77 25.76
C HIS A 164 -12.55 17.81 24.71
N ASP A 165 -13.54 18.51 24.12
CA ASP A 165 -13.28 19.57 23.13
C ASP A 165 -12.23 19.18 22.06
N VAL A 166 -12.47 18.05 21.42
CA VAL A 166 -11.49 17.35 20.54
C VAL A 166 -10.93 18.27 19.47
N ASP A 167 -11.79 19.06 18.84
CA ASP A 167 -11.39 19.94 17.74
C ASP A 167 -10.41 21.02 18.21
N ARG A 168 -10.65 21.59 19.39
CA ARG A 168 -9.75 22.57 20.01
C ARG A 168 -8.42 21.96 20.44
N GLU A 169 -8.45 20.74 20.97
CA GLU A 169 -7.23 20.02 21.34
C GLU A 169 -6.37 19.69 20.10
N ILE A 170 -6.99 19.29 18.99
CA ILE A 170 -6.29 19.07 17.73
C ILE A 170 -5.63 20.34 17.23
N ILE A 171 -6.36 21.46 17.19
CA ILE A 171 -5.82 22.76 16.76
C ILE A 171 -4.64 23.15 17.64
N ARG A 172 -4.78 23.01 18.97
CA ARG A 172 -3.71 23.34 19.93
C ARG A 172 -2.47 22.46 19.68
N TYR A 173 -2.67 21.16 19.49
CA TYR A 173 -1.59 20.21 19.23
C TYR A 173 -0.84 20.57 17.95
N ILE A 174 -1.54 20.85 16.85
CA ILE A 174 -0.91 21.22 15.58
C ILE A 174 -0.11 22.51 15.71
N LYS A 175 -0.67 23.54 16.37
CA LYS A 175 0.03 24.82 16.60
C LYS A 175 1.28 24.67 17.47
N GLN A 176 1.31 23.70 18.39
CA GLN A 176 2.51 23.35 19.16
C GLN A 176 3.57 22.60 18.33
N HIS A 177 3.15 22.04 17.19
CA HIS A 177 4.00 21.29 16.27
C HIS A 177 4.05 21.97 14.88
N GLU A 178 4.07 23.29 14.86
CA GLU A 178 4.11 24.10 13.64
C GLU A 178 5.28 23.67 12.73
N GLY A 179 5.03 23.62 11.42
CA GLY A 179 5.98 23.15 10.42
C GLY A 179 6.24 21.64 10.43
N LYS A 180 5.43 20.86 11.15
CA LYS A 180 5.48 19.39 11.12
C LYS A 180 4.32 18.83 10.32
N SER A 181 4.62 17.87 9.43
CA SER A 181 3.58 17.16 8.68
C SER A 181 2.82 16.18 9.56
N GLY A 182 1.49 16.14 9.40
CA GLY A 182 0.63 15.26 10.17
C GLY A 182 -0.57 14.73 9.40
N ILE A 183 -1.09 13.58 9.85
CA ILE A 183 -2.29 12.95 9.30
C ILE A 183 -3.34 12.87 10.39
N ILE A 184 -4.58 13.25 10.06
CA ILE A 184 -5.72 13.15 10.98
C ILE A 184 -6.76 12.22 10.37
N TYR A 185 -7.08 11.14 11.07
CA TYR A 185 -8.08 10.18 10.61
C TYR A 185 -9.44 10.42 11.24
N CYS A 186 -10.47 10.56 10.41
CA CYS A 186 -11.87 10.66 10.79
C CYS A 186 -12.68 9.47 10.27
N LEU A 187 -13.76 9.11 10.96
CA LEU A 187 -14.63 7.98 10.56
C LEU A 187 -15.54 8.32 9.38
N SER A 188 -15.94 9.58 9.20
CA SER A 188 -16.87 9.99 8.18
C SER A 188 -16.32 11.08 7.28
N ARG A 189 -16.79 11.09 6.02
CA ARG A 189 -16.47 12.13 5.03
C ARG A 189 -16.85 13.52 5.54
N LYS A 190 -18.05 13.64 6.13
CA LYS A 190 -18.56 14.90 6.71
C LYS A 190 -17.60 15.45 7.77
N LYS A 191 -17.12 14.60 8.69
CA LYS A 191 -16.16 15.05 9.73
C LYS A 191 -14.80 15.42 9.14
N VAL A 192 -14.37 14.80 8.05
CA VAL A 192 -13.16 15.20 7.31
C VAL A 192 -13.32 16.62 6.80
N GLU A 193 -14.42 16.93 6.13
CA GLU A 193 -14.69 18.24 5.55
C GLU A 193 -14.78 19.32 6.65
N GLU A 194 -15.65 19.10 7.66
CA GLU A 194 -15.83 20.03 8.79
C GLU A 194 -14.53 20.34 9.53
N LEU A 195 -13.72 19.31 9.81
CA LEU A 195 -12.46 19.49 10.52
C LEU A 195 -11.43 20.20 9.64
N THR A 196 -11.38 19.90 8.35
CA THR A 196 -10.48 20.58 7.41
C THR A 196 -10.81 22.07 7.34
N GLU A 197 -12.08 22.44 7.18
CA GLU A 197 -12.53 23.84 7.17
C GLU A 197 -12.16 24.55 8.48
N LEU A 198 -12.36 23.89 9.61
CA LEU A 198 -12.01 24.44 10.92
C LEU A 198 -10.50 24.66 11.06
N LEU A 199 -9.67 23.76 10.60
CA LEU A 199 -8.20 23.90 10.62
C LEU A 199 -7.75 25.06 9.73
N VAL A 200 -8.29 25.17 8.52
CA VAL A 200 -8.00 26.27 7.59
C VAL A 200 -8.42 27.62 8.19
N ALA A 201 -9.61 27.69 8.79
CA ALA A 201 -10.08 28.90 9.49
C ALA A 201 -9.18 29.32 10.67
N ASN A 202 -8.41 28.38 11.23
CA ASN A 202 -7.42 28.65 12.29
C ASN A 202 -5.98 28.88 11.76
N GLY A 203 -5.82 29.07 10.44
CA GLY A 203 -4.54 29.35 9.80
C GLY A 203 -3.64 28.15 9.57
N ILE A 204 -4.18 26.94 9.66
CA ILE A 204 -3.43 25.68 9.40
C ILE A 204 -3.60 25.28 7.94
N ARG A 205 -2.51 24.99 7.23
CA ARG A 205 -2.52 24.50 5.85
C ARG A 205 -2.99 23.04 5.83
N ALA A 206 -4.30 22.82 5.82
CA ALA A 206 -4.92 21.51 5.87
C ALA A 206 -5.69 21.17 4.58
N LEU A 207 -5.66 19.92 4.17
CA LEU A 207 -6.38 19.40 3.01
C LEU A 207 -7.22 18.20 3.39
N ALA A 208 -8.38 18.04 2.74
CA ALA A 208 -9.27 16.90 2.90
C ALA A 208 -8.90 15.76 1.94
N TYR A 209 -9.10 14.51 2.39
CA TYR A 209 -8.94 13.33 1.54
C TYR A 209 -9.94 12.24 1.90
N HIS A 210 -10.86 11.94 0.99
CA HIS A 210 -11.81 10.83 1.16
C HIS A 210 -12.37 10.33 -0.18
N ALA A 211 -12.93 9.13 -0.20
CA ALA A 211 -13.43 8.48 -1.41
C ALA A 211 -14.63 9.19 -2.09
N GLY A 212 -15.28 10.15 -1.41
CA GLY A 212 -16.35 10.96 -1.98
C GLY A 212 -15.88 12.12 -2.86
N MET A 213 -14.58 12.46 -2.80
CA MET A 213 -14.00 13.50 -3.64
C MET A 213 -13.79 12.97 -5.07
N ASP A 214 -13.82 13.87 -6.07
CA ASP A 214 -13.43 13.52 -7.43
C ASP A 214 -11.94 13.10 -7.49
N ALA A 215 -11.60 12.30 -8.49
CA ALA A 215 -10.28 11.70 -8.59
C ALA A 215 -9.16 12.75 -8.80
N ALA A 216 -9.45 13.84 -9.50
CA ALA A 216 -8.46 14.88 -9.80
C ALA A 216 -8.13 15.69 -8.54
N THR A 217 -9.14 16.16 -7.80
CA THR A 217 -8.97 16.87 -6.53
C THR A 217 -8.26 16.00 -5.48
N ARG A 218 -8.63 14.72 -5.42
CA ARG A 218 -8.01 13.77 -4.50
C ARG A 218 -6.51 13.57 -4.80
N ALA A 219 -6.16 13.43 -6.08
CA ALA A 219 -4.76 13.33 -6.50
C ALA A 219 -4.00 14.63 -6.21
N ALA A 220 -4.58 15.79 -6.53
CA ALA A 220 -3.97 17.09 -6.26
C ALA A 220 -3.69 17.31 -4.76
N ASN A 221 -4.67 16.99 -3.88
CA ASN A 221 -4.50 17.13 -2.44
C ASN A 221 -3.41 16.18 -1.89
N GLN A 222 -3.31 14.97 -2.46
CA GLN A 222 -2.23 14.05 -2.11
C GLN A 222 -0.87 14.60 -2.54
N ASP A 223 -0.75 15.09 -3.76
CA ASP A 223 0.49 15.67 -4.28
C ASP A 223 0.90 16.92 -3.50
N ASP A 224 -0.05 17.78 -3.13
CA ASP A 224 0.20 18.97 -2.32
C ASP A 224 0.72 18.61 -0.92
N PHE A 225 0.19 17.56 -0.31
CA PHE A 225 0.70 17.06 0.96
C PHE A 225 2.10 16.46 0.82
N LEU A 226 2.35 15.66 -0.21
CA LEU A 226 3.67 15.07 -0.47
C LEU A 226 4.74 16.13 -0.75
N MET A 227 4.37 17.19 -1.47
CA MET A 227 5.26 18.30 -1.84
C MET A 227 5.32 19.42 -0.78
N GLU A 228 4.86 19.17 0.45
CA GLU A 228 4.91 20.11 1.59
C GLU A 228 4.15 21.43 1.37
N ARG A 229 3.23 21.47 0.40
CA ARG A 229 2.32 22.60 0.20
C ARG A 229 1.20 22.65 1.23
N ALA A 230 0.94 21.53 1.88
CA ALA A 230 0.07 21.41 3.05
C ALA A 230 0.82 20.73 4.21
N ASP A 231 0.52 21.15 5.44
CA ASP A 231 1.12 20.56 6.65
C ASP A 231 0.32 19.38 7.16
N VAL A 232 -1.00 19.41 6.94
CA VAL A 232 -1.92 18.42 7.51
C VAL A 232 -2.84 17.87 6.44
N ILE A 233 -3.02 16.56 6.43
CA ILE A 233 -4.09 15.94 5.69
C ILE A 233 -5.12 15.37 6.65
N VAL A 234 -6.39 15.70 6.44
CA VAL A 234 -7.52 15.15 7.19
C VAL A 234 -8.21 14.13 6.30
N ALA A 235 -8.26 12.87 6.73
CA ALA A 235 -8.67 11.79 5.85
C ALA A 235 -9.57 10.76 6.53
N THR A 236 -10.29 9.98 5.71
CA THR A 236 -10.79 8.66 6.12
C THR A 236 -9.67 7.62 5.96
N ILE A 237 -9.91 6.37 6.42
CA ILE A 237 -8.96 5.26 6.30
C ILE A 237 -8.51 4.95 4.86
N ALA A 238 -9.15 5.56 3.85
CA ALA A 238 -8.75 5.44 2.45
C ALA A 238 -7.41 6.12 2.12
N PHE A 239 -6.90 6.98 3.03
CA PHE A 239 -5.58 7.61 2.92
C PHE A 239 -4.57 6.83 3.78
N GLY A 240 -3.39 6.60 3.29
CA GLY A 240 -2.29 6.01 4.05
C GLY A 240 -1.70 4.74 3.47
N MET A 241 -2.50 3.86 2.89
CA MET A 241 -1.94 2.69 2.19
C MET A 241 -1.23 3.12 0.90
N GLY A 242 0.10 3.00 0.88
CA GLY A 242 0.92 3.35 -0.29
C GLY A 242 1.38 4.80 -0.35
N ILE A 243 1.26 5.58 0.73
CA ILE A 243 1.81 6.92 0.81
C ILE A 243 3.19 6.85 1.46
N ASP A 244 4.21 7.18 0.68
CA ASP A 244 5.58 7.29 1.13
C ASP A 244 5.93 8.77 1.37
N LYS A 245 5.72 9.24 2.62
CA LYS A 245 6.10 10.57 3.08
C LYS A 245 6.92 10.42 4.36
N PRO A 246 8.25 10.53 4.26
CA PRO A 246 9.17 10.20 5.37
C PRO A 246 9.14 11.19 6.54
N ASP A 247 8.54 12.35 6.37
CA ASP A 247 8.52 13.45 7.33
C ASP A 247 7.20 13.60 8.10
N VAL A 248 6.29 12.65 8.02
CA VAL A 248 5.10 12.61 8.90
C VAL A 248 5.54 12.45 10.35
N ARG A 249 5.17 13.40 11.21
CA ARG A 249 5.61 13.45 12.61
C ARG A 249 4.52 13.07 13.61
N TYR A 250 3.25 13.15 13.21
CA TYR A 250 2.15 12.71 14.05
C TYR A 250 0.98 12.18 13.23
N VAL A 251 0.27 11.24 13.84
CA VAL A 251 -1.00 10.71 13.34
C VAL A 251 -2.04 10.82 14.44
N ILE A 252 -3.16 11.46 14.17
CA ILE A 252 -4.25 11.67 15.14
C ILE A 252 -5.51 10.95 14.68
N PRO A 253 -5.85 9.79 15.24
CA PRO A 253 -7.16 9.16 15.03
C PRO A 253 -8.21 9.83 15.91
N VAL A 254 -9.18 10.53 15.29
CA VAL A 254 -10.18 11.34 16.03
C VAL A 254 -11.28 10.48 16.67
N SER A 255 -11.59 9.31 16.10
CA SER A 255 -12.77 8.54 16.49
C SER A 255 -12.57 7.03 16.33
N TYR A 256 -11.71 6.42 17.14
CA TYR A 256 -11.70 4.97 17.25
C TYR A 256 -12.34 4.53 18.57
N THR A 257 -13.44 3.79 18.48
CA THR A 257 -14.01 3.04 19.61
C THR A 257 -13.23 1.75 19.86
N HIS A 258 -12.46 1.30 18.87
CA HIS A 258 -11.50 0.20 18.98
C HIS A 258 -10.20 0.62 18.31
N LEU A 259 -9.10 0.57 19.06
CA LEU A 259 -7.74 0.67 18.51
C LEU A 259 -7.51 -0.55 17.61
N ARG A 260 -7.83 -0.43 16.34
CA ARG A 260 -7.11 -1.24 15.35
C ARG A 260 -5.76 -0.58 15.20
N ALA A 261 -4.71 -1.33 15.50
CA ALA A 261 -3.37 -0.94 15.14
C ALA A 261 -3.34 -0.85 13.61
N HIS A 262 -3.57 0.35 13.09
CA HIS A 262 -3.29 0.63 11.69
C HIS A 262 -1.82 0.97 11.62
N GLU A 263 -1.15 0.17 10.86
CA GLU A 263 0.24 0.24 10.55
C GLU A 263 0.56 1.55 9.88
N THR A 264 1.52 2.20 10.40
CA THR A 264 2.31 3.20 9.72
C THR A 264 3.66 2.60 9.34
#